data_dd59bbf65fd03aadb26dcc5ee71d36dc
#
_entry.id   dd59bbf65fd03aadb26dcc5ee71d36dc
#
_cell.length_a   1.000
_cell.length_b   1.000
_cell.length_c   1.000
_cell.angle_alpha   90.00
_cell.angle_beta   90.00
_cell.angle_gamma   90.00
#
_symmetry.space_group_name_H-M   'P 1'
#
loop_
_entity.id
_entity.type
_entity.pdbx_description
1 polymer ?
#
loop_
_entity_poly.entity_id
_entity_poly.type
_entity_poly.pdbx_seq_one_letter_code
_entity_poly.pdbx_strand_id
1 'polypeptide(L)'
;MASFVAELGSEHSLALASNTDAIHLAFARENFSVMGTFQQFFLSYEMALLKPDPAYFHHVLYGLWASPENCVFIDDRPENVRSASNIGINGLVFESIGKLKSDLESVL
;
A
#
# COMPACT_ATOMS: atom_id res chain seq x y z
N MET A 1 0.73 -8.13 13.01
CA MET A 1 0.73 -7.48 11.69
C MET A 1 1.82 -8.03 10.77
N ALA A 2 3.07 -8.07 11.25
CA ALA A 2 4.17 -8.53 10.39
C ALA A 2 3.99 -9.96 9.86
N SER A 3 3.49 -10.89 10.69
CA SER A 3 3.26 -12.26 10.23
C SER A 3 2.16 -12.34 9.17
N PHE A 4 1.14 -11.50 9.29
CA PHE A 4 0.07 -11.45 8.29
C PHE A 4 0.59 -10.87 6.96
N VAL A 5 1.42 -9.83 7.03
CA VAL A 5 2.06 -9.26 5.83
C VAL A 5 2.93 -10.31 5.15
N ALA A 6 3.69 -11.09 5.91
CA ALA A 6 4.51 -12.16 5.34
C ALA A 6 3.67 -13.23 4.65
N GLU A 7 2.53 -13.60 5.23
CA GLU A 7 1.60 -14.54 4.60
C GLU A 7 1.07 -14.00 3.27
N LEU A 8 0.66 -12.74 3.23
CA LEU A 8 0.20 -12.10 1.99
C LEU A 8 1.31 -12.09 0.93
N GLY A 9 2.55 -11.79 1.34
CA GLY A 9 3.69 -11.74 0.44
C GLY A 9 4.06 -13.08 -0.18
N SER A 10 3.66 -14.19 0.45
CA SER A 10 3.89 -15.52 -0.12
C SER A 10 2.94 -15.84 -1.26
N GLU A 11 1.82 -15.13 -1.37
CA GLU A 11 0.76 -15.39 -2.36
C GLU A 11 0.56 -14.23 -3.34
N HIS A 12 0.94 -13.02 -2.95
CA HIS A 12 0.69 -11.80 -3.72
C HIS A 12 1.94 -10.93 -3.77
N SER A 13 2.02 -10.09 -4.81
CA SER A 13 3.04 -9.04 -4.87
C SER A 13 2.65 -7.88 -3.96
N LEU A 14 3.57 -7.47 -3.09
CA LEU A 14 3.32 -6.40 -2.14
C LEU A 14 4.16 -5.17 -2.48
N ALA A 15 3.55 -4.00 -2.36
CA ALA A 15 4.25 -2.72 -2.50
C ALA A 15 3.93 -1.84 -1.30
N LEU A 16 4.89 -1.04 -0.87
CA LEU A 16 4.69 -0.06 0.19
C LEU A 16 4.41 1.30 -0.43
N ALA A 17 3.28 1.91 -0.06
CA ALA A 17 2.90 3.24 -0.49
C ALA A 17 2.91 4.17 0.73
N SER A 18 3.90 5.06 0.82
CA SER A 18 4.14 5.83 2.03
C SER A 18 4.42 7.31 1.74
N ASN A 19 3.76 8.19 2.51
CA ASN A 19 4.13 9.59 2.61
C ASN A 19 5.25 9.67 3.65
N THR A 20 6.49 9.72 3.20
CA THR A 20 7.65 9.63 4.09
C THR A 20 8.86 10.38 3.53
N ASP A 21 9.97 10.35 4.26
CA ASP A 21 11.25 10.90 3.84
C ASP A 21 12.35 9.83 3.98
N ALA A 22 13.55 10.16 3.48
CA ALA A 22 14.66 9.21 3.45
C ALA A 22 15.10 8.78 4.85
N ILE A 23 15.04 9.68 5.84
CA ILE A 23 15.49 9.40 7.20
C ILE A 23 14.55 8.40 7.87
N HIS A 24 13.23 8.64 7.79
CA HIS A 24 12.24 7.72 8.36
C HIS A 24 12.26 6.37 7.68
N LEU A 25 12.46 6.34 6.35
CA LEU A 25 12.55 5.08 5.62
C LEU A 25 13.77 4.27 6.05
N ALA A 26 14.93 4.91 6.18
CA ALA A 26 16.15 4.23 6.63
C ALA A 26 15.97 3.63 8.02
N PHE A 27 15.35 4.40 8.94
CA PHE A 27 15.01 3.91 10.27
C PHE A 27 14.13 2.67 10.21
N ALA A 28 13.08 2.69 9.38
CA ALA A 28 12.17 1.56 9.24
C ALA A 28 12.88 0.33 8.71
N ARG A 29 13.74 0.48 7.69
CA ARG A 29 14.49 -0.63 7.12
C ARG A 29 15.44 -1.28 8.13
N GLU A 30 16.04 -0.47 9.01
CA GLU A 30 16.95 -1.00 10.04
C GLU A 30 16.22 -1.69 11.18
N ASN A 31 15.01 -1.23 11.53
CA ASN A 31 14.33 -1.64 12.75
C ASN A 31 13.15 -2.58 12.53
N PHE A 32 12.63 -2.70 11.32
CA PHE A 32 11.44 -3.53 11.03
C PHE A 32 11.74 -4.48 9.87
N SER A 33 11.95 -5.75 10.21
CA SER A 33 12.27 -6.78 9.20
C SER A 33 11.15 -6.97 8.17
N VAL A 34 9.91 -6.63 8.51
CA VAL A 34 8.78 -6.72 7.58
C VAL A 34 8.99 -5.89 6.32
N MET A 35 9.85 -4.86 6.38
CA MET A 35 10.15 -4.03 5.21
C MET A 35 10.75 -4.82 4.06
N GLY A 36 11.43 -5.93 4.33
CA GLY A 36 11.97 -6.81 3.29
C GLY A 36 10.91 -7.62 2.54
N THR A 37 9.67 -7.62 3.01
CA THR A 37 8.57 -8.34 2.36
C THR A 37 8.05 -7.61 1.12
N PHE A 38 8.27 -6.30 1.04
CA PHE A 38 7.78 -5.48 -0.07
C PHE A 38 8.75 -5.56 -1.25
N GLN A 39 8.21 -5.75 -2.45
CA GLN A 39 8.99 -5.84 -3.69
C GLN A 39 9.21 -4.48 -4.34
N GLN A 40 8.29 -3.53 -4.11
CA GLN A 40 8.39 -2.17 -4.64
C GLN A 40 8.01 -1.17 -3.56
N PHE A 41 8.57 0.03 -3.68
CA PHE A 41 8.34 1.12 -2.74
C PHE A 41 7.93 2.37 -3.53
N PHE A 42 6.79 2.94 -3.15
CA PHE A 42 6.28 4.18 -3.73
C PHE A 42 6.32 5.24 -2.65
N LEU A 43 7.39 6.02 -2.63
CA LEU A 43 7.73 6.92 -1.53
C LEU A 43 7.56 8.36 -1.97
N SER A 44 6.84 9.15 -1.18
CA SER A 44 6.50 10.53 -1.54
C SER A 44 7.72 11.39 -1.86
N TYR A 45 8.81 11.22 -1.11
CA TYR A 45 10.01 12.04 -1.33
C TYR A 45 10.73 11.71 -2.64
N GLU A 46 10.58 10.49 -3.15
CA GLU A 46 11.16 10.08 -4.44
C GLU A 46 10.27 10.48 -5.61
N MET A 47 8.96 10.40 -5.42
CA MET A 47 7.97 10.64 -6.46
C MET A 47 7.62 12.12 -6.62
N ALA A 48 7.88 12.93 -5.59
CA ALA A 48 7.38 14.30 -5.47
C ALA A 48 5.85 14.37 -5.55
N LEU A 49 5.17 13.34 -5.06
CA LEU A 49 3.72 13.22 -5.01
C LEU A 49 3.31 12.69 -3.65
N LEU A 50 2.18 13.15 -3.14
CA LEU A 50 1.65 12.76 -1.82
C LEU A 50 0.26 12.16 -1.97
N LYS A 51 -0.03 11.12 -1.16
CA LYS A 51 -1.41 10.72 -0.95
C LYS A 51 -2.14 11.87 -0.23
N PRO A 52 -3.37 12.21 -0.53
CA PRO A 52 -4.33 11.54 -1.41
C PRO A 52 -4.40 12.09 -2.85
N ASP A 53 -3.37 12.76 -3.34
CA ASP A 53 -3.38 13.26 -4.71
C ASP A 53 -3.59 12.09 -5.69
N PRO A 54 -4.60 12.14 -6.58
CA PRO A 54 -4.82 11.08 -7.57
C PRO A 54 -3.59 10.76 -8.42
N ALA A 55 -2.74 11.74 -8.69
CA ALA A 55 -1.51 11.52 -9.45
C ALA A 55 -0.58 10.51 -8.76
N TYR A 56 -0.59 10.46 -7.42
CA TYR A 56 0.17 9.47 -6.67
C TYR A 56 -0.25 8.05 -7.05
N PHE A 57 -1.55 7.79 -7.07
CA PHE A 57 -2.08 6.45 -7.37
C PHE A 57 -1.91 6.08 -8.84
N HIS A 58 -2.01 7.04 -9.76
CA HIS A 58 -1.72 6.79 -11.17
C HIS A 58 -0.26 6.40 -11.36
N HIS A 59 0.65 7.05 -10.64
CA HIS A 59 2.07 6.70 -10.69
C HIS A 59 2.32 5.29 -10.15
N VAL A 60 1.63 4.91 -9.08
CA VAL A 60 1.73 3.56 -8.50
C VAL A 60 1.28 2.51 -9.52
N LEU A 61 0.13 2.72 -10.16
CA LEU A 61 -0.37 1.79 -11.16
C LEU A 61 0.59 1.64 -12.34
N TYR A 62 1.17 2.75 -12.78
CA TYR A 62 2.17 2.72 -13.84
C TYR A 62 3.38 1.90 -13.43
N GLY A 63 3.89 2.13 -12.22
CA GLY A 63 5.05 1.41 -11.70
C GLY A 63 4.80 -0.07 -11.47
N LEU A 64 3.56 -0.45 -11.13
CA LEU A 64 3.17 -1.86 -10.94
C LEU A 64 2.81 -2.56 -12.25
N TRP A 65 2.63 -1.84 -13.34
CA TRP A 65 2.11 -2.38 -14.60
C TRP A 65 0.78 -3.10 -14.37
N ALA A 66 -0.11 -2.49 -13.60
CA ALA A 66 -1.35 -3.12 -13.17
C ALA A 66 -2.55 -2.25 -13.50
N SER A 67 -3.69 -2.90 -13.74
CA SER A 67 -4.97 -2.23 -13.85
C SER A 67 -5.53 -1.99 -12.45
N PRO A 68 -6.29 -0.91 -12.24
CA PRO A 68 -6.83 -0.59 -10.90
C PRO A 68 -7.62 -1.73 -10.27
N GLU A 69 -8.44 -2.42 -11.05
CA GLU A 69 -9.30 -3.50 -10.55
C GLU A 69 -8.52 -4.72 -10.05
N ASN A 70 -7.23 -4.83 -10.43
CA ASN A 70 -6.37 -5.92 -9.98
C ASN A 70 -5.54 -5.55 -8.77
N CYS A 71 -5.73 -4.34 -8.23
CA CYS A 71 -4.98 -3.84 -7.08
C CYS A 71 -5.89 -3.65 -5.88
N VAL A 72 -5.33 -3.87 -4.70
CA VAL A 72 -5.97 -3.56 -3.42
C VAL A 72 -5.08 -2.57 -2.70
N PHE A 73 -5.65 -1.44 -2.29
CA PHE A 73 -4.94 -0.42 -1.50
C PHE A 73 -5.48 -0.40 -0.08
N ILE A 74 -4.59 -0.55 0.89
CA ILE A 74 -4.92 -0.61 2.31
C ILE A 74 -4.22 0.55 3.01
N ASP A 75 -4.98 1.37 3.72
CA ASP A 75 -4.46 2.54 4.44
C ASP A 75 -5.41 2.83 5.59
N ASP A 76 -4.90 3.40 6.68
CA ASP A 76 -5.73 3.76 7.84
C ASP A 76 -6.44 5.11 7.64
N ARG A 77 -6.07 5.88 6.62
CA ARG A 77 -6.69 7.18 6.34
C ARG A 77 -7.78 7.06 5.29
N PRO A 78 -9.05 7.34 5.65
CA PRO A 78 -10.17 7.23 4.70
C PRO A 78 -10.00 8.09 3.45
N GLU A 79 -9.42 9.28 3.57
CA GLU A 79 -9.21 10.16 2.43
C GLU A 79 -8.26 9.56 1.39
N ASN A 80 -7.25 8.83 1.83
CA ASN A 80 -6.33 8.14 0.92
C ASN A 80 -7.04 7.00 0.21
N VAL A 81 -7.81 6.22 0.95
CA VAL A 81 -8.57 5.10 0.39
C VAL A 81 -9.60 5.59 -0.61
N ARG A 82 -10.28 6.68 -0.29
CA ARG A 82 -11.29 7.26 -1.19
C ARG A 82 -10.67 7.69 -2.51
N SER A 83 -9.50 8.32 -2.47
CA SER A 83 -8.80 8.73 -3.69
C SER A 83 -8.44 7.54 -4.57
N ALA A 84 -7.92 6.46 -3.98
CA ALA A 84 -7.60 5.24 -4.72
C ALA A 84 -8.88 4.61 -5.31
N SER A 85 -9.95 4.55 -4.54
CA SER A 85 -11.23 3.98 -5.00
C SER A 85 -11.83 4.77 -6.16
N ASN A 86 -11.63 6.09 -6.18
CA ASN A 86 -12.17 6.95 -7.23
C ASN A 86 -11.57 6.64 -8.61
N ILE A 87 -10.40 6.02 -8.66
CA ILE A 87 -9.79 5.64 -9.94
C ILE A 87 -9.88 4.14 -10.21
N GLY A 88 -10.67 3.42 -9.41
CA GLY A 88 -10.98 2.02 -9.66
C GLY A 88 -10.16 0.99 -8.88
N ILE A 89 -9.26 1.43 -8.00
CA ILE A 89 -8.53 0.52 -7.11
C ILE A 89 -9.48 0.04 -6.01
N ASN A 90 -9.35 -1.24 -5.62
CA ASN A 90 -10.11 -1.76 -4.47
C ASN A 90 -9.53 -1.20 -3.18
N GLY A 91 -10.20 -0.23 -2.59
CA GLY A 91 -9.71 0.45 -1.40
C GLY A 91 -10.29 -0.13 -0.11
N LEU A 92 -9.44 -0.38 0.87
CA LEU A 92 -9.84 -0.87 2.19
C LEU A 92 -9.26 0.02 3.27
N VAL A 93 -10.11 0.53 4.17
CA VAL A 93 -9.64 1.30 5.33
C VAL A 93 -9.19 0.32 6.40
N PHE A 94 -7.94 0.44 6.83
CA PHE A 94 -7.42 -0.40 7.91
C PHE A 94 -7.94 0.08 9.25
N GLU A 95 -8.58 -0.81 10.01
CA GLU A 95 -9.03 -0.56 11.37
C GLU A 95 -8.46 -1.60 12.34
N SER A 96 -8.44 -2.86 11.92
CA SER A 96 -7.88 -3.97 12.70
C SER A 96 -7.48 -5.10 11.75
N ILE A 97 -6.61 -6.00 12.23
CA ILE A 97 -6.20 -7.16 11.44
C ILE A 97 -7.38 -8.07 11.15
N GLY A 98 -8.26 -8.28 12.14
CA GLY A 98 -9.44 -9.14 11.96
C GLY A 98 -10.37 -8.62 10.86
N LYS A 99 -10.66 -7.32 10.88
CA LYS A 99 -11.48 -6.70 9.85
C LYS A 99 -10.79 -6.77 8.49
N LEU A 100 -9.49 -6.52 8.44
CA LEU A 100 -8.73 -6.56 7.18
C LEU A 100 -8.78 -7.95 6.55
N LYS A 101 -8.60 -9.00 7.35
CA LYS A 101 -8.68 -10.38 6.85
C LYS A 101 -10.04 -10.67 6.23
N SER A 102 -11.11 -10.25 6.92
CA SER A 102 -12.47 -10.41 6.42
C SER A 102 -12.70 -9.63 5.13
N ASP A 103 -12.26 -8.37 5.08
CA ASP A 103 -12.41 -7.52 3.90
C ASP A 103 -11.65 -8.09 2.70
N LEU A 104 -10.45 -8.61 2.93
CA LEU A 104 -9.63 -9.20 1.85
C LEU A 104 -10.27 -10.45 1.26
N GLU A 105 -10.94 -11.27 2.08
CA GLU A 105 -11.67 -12.44 1.58
C GLU A 105 -12.72 -12.05 0.55
N SER A 106 -13.29 -10.86 0.66
CA SER A 106 -14.32 -10.37 -0.27
C SER A 106 -13.76 -9.89 -1.60
N VAL A 107 -12.50 -9.46 -1.65
CA VAL A 107 -11.91 -8.84 -2.85
C VAL A 107 -10.82 -9.67 -3.51
N LEU A 108 -10.30 -10.68 -2.83
CA LEU A 108 -9.23 -11.56 -3.38
C LEU A 108 -9.75 -12.88 -3.91
#